data_74d91016c0f2af6bff5663e690f57676
#
_entry.id   74d91016c0f2af6bff5663e690f57676
#
_cell.length_a   1.000
_cell.length_b   1.000
_cell.length_c   1.000
_cell.angle_alpha   90.00
_cell.angle_beta   90.00
_cell.angle_gamma   90.00
#
_symmetry.space_group_name_H-M   'P 1'
#
loop_
_entity.id
_entity.type
_entity.pdbx_description
1 polymer ?
#
loop_
_entity_poly.entity_id
_entity_poly.type
_entity_poly.pdbx_seq_one_letter_code
_entity_poly.pdbx_strand_id
1 'polypeptide(L)'
;FSSYGPSSDGRVKPTVSAQGGNTTVITSSNAIATSNGTSFSSPIIAGMTACLWQAHYQKSNMQIINAITQSAHLYQTPDNQMGYGIPNYSLANALLLDVKAIDEVTLDIYPNPVSSNGWAYLYTANYTDISYRLVDVGGREILQGKSDWSYALISIEIPALPSGIYFLEAKIGDNVIVERLNLVN
;
A
#
# COMPACT_ATOMS: atom_id res chain seq x y z
N PHE A 1 5.51 19.27 14.28
CA PHE A 1 6.72 19.90 13.71
C PHE A 1 6.62 20.23 12.21
N SER A 2 5.68 19.64 11.50
CA SER A 2 5.43 19.97 10.09
C SER A 2 4.74 21.33 9.96
N SER A 3 5.11 22.08 8.92
CA SER A 3 4.38 23.29 8.56
C SER A 3 3.05 22.94 7.91
N TYR A 4 2.04 23.75 8.16
CA TYR A 4 0.71 23.62 7.56
C TYR A 4 0.59 24.47 6.29
N GLY A 5 -0.18 23.99 5.34
CA GLY A 5 -0.67 24.79 4.23
C GLY A 5 -1.81 25.75 4.64
N PRO A 6 -2.40 26.41 3.68
CA PRO A 6 -2.03 26.45 2.27
C PRO A 6 -0.78 27.32 2.04
N SER A 7 -0.25 27.30 0.80
CA SER A 7 0.74 28.31 0.37
C SER A 7 0.08 29.67 0.22
N SER A 8 0.88 30.74 0.14
CA SER A 8 0.37 32.14 0.05
C SER A 8 -0.54 32.38 -1.16
N ASP A 9 -0.42 31.56 -2.19
CA ASP A 9 -1.26 31.57 -3.41
C ASP A 9 -2.43 30.58 -3.35
N GLY A 10 -2.73 30.01 -2.15
CA GLY A 10 -3.89 29.16 -1.90
C GLY A 10 -3.76 27.70 -2.31
N ARG A 11 -2.60 27.25 -2.78
CA ARG A 11 -2.40 25.85 -3.14
C ARG A 11 -2.33 24.94 -1.91
N VAL A 12 -2.88 23.75 -2.04
CA VAL A 12 -2.73 22.68 -1.04
C VAL A 12 -1.25 22.36 -0.82
N LYS A 13 -0.81 22.42 0.44
CA LYS A 13 0.55 22.09 0.90
C LYS A 13 0.49 21.44 2.29
N PRO A 14 1.40 20.46 2.55
CA PRO A 14 2.36 19.85 1.59
C PRO A 14 1.63 19.21 0.41
N THR A 15 2.32 18.93 -0.71
CA THR A 15 1.65 18.22 -1.81
C THR A 15 1.33 16.79 -1.40
N VAL A 16 2.33 16.05 -0.91
CA VAL A 16 2.16 14.69 -0.38
C VAL A 16 2.96 14.54 0.90
N SER A 17 2.70 13.49 1.65
CA SER A 17 3.33 13.23 2.95
C SER A 17 4.01 11.86 2.99
N ALA A 18 5.02 11.75 3.83
CA ALA A 18 5.68 10.48 4.18
C ALA A 18 6.12 10.51 5.64
N GLN A 19 6.65 9.37 6.12
CA GLN A 19 7.10 9.26 7.50
C GLN A 19 8.22 10.28 7.80
N GLY A 20 8.00 11.10 8.80
CA GLY A 20 8.96 12.07 9.34
C GLY A 20 9.06 12.01 10.86
N GLY A 21 8.24 11.18 11.50
CA GLY A 21 8.26 10.92 12.93
C GLY A 21 8.84 9.54 13.24
N ASN A 22 9.63 9.43 14.31
CA ASN A 22 10.30 8.19 14.72
C ASN A 22 11.06 7.50 13.58
N THR A 23 11.68 8.29 12.71
CA THR A 23 12.45 7.77 11.58
C THR A 23 13.77 7.20 12.09
N THR A 24 14.06 5.95 11.72
CA THR A 24 15.33 5.30 12.04
C THR A 24 16.47 5.97 11.28
N VAL A 25 17.49 6.39 11.99
CA VAL A 25 18.67 7.08 11.46
C VAL A 25 19.96 6.48 12.01
N ILE A 26 21.06 6.67 11.29
CA ILE A 26 22.41 6.40 11.80
C ILE A 26 23.02 7.72 12.26
N THR A 27 23.45 7.77 13.50
CA THR A 27 24.09 8.95 14.08
C THR A 27 25.53 9.11 13.61
N SER A 28 26.12 10.28 13.85
CA SER A 28 27.56 10.53 13.60
C SER A 28 28.47 9.62 14.39
N SER A 29 28.01 9.03 15.50
CA SER A 29 28.75 8.02 16.29
C SER A 29 28.50 6.58 15.79
N ASN A 30 27.93 6.39 14.61
CA ASN A 30 27.60 5.10 14.00
C ASN A 30 26.65 4.24 14.84
N ALA A 31 25.77 4.87 15.61
CA ALA A 31 24.72 4.20 16.37
C ALA A 31 23.36 4.35 15.69
N ILE A 32 22.48 3.36 15.85
CA ILE A 32 21.10 3.43 15.39
C ILE A 32 20.29 4.25 16.41
N ALA A 33 19.56 5.24 15.93
CA ALA A 33 18.67 6.08 16.74
C ALA A 33 17.39 6.41 15.98
N THR A 34 16.42 7.04 16.64
CA THR A 34 15.25 7.60 15.99
C THR A 34 15.29 9.13 16.04
N SER A 35 14.75 9.76 15.00
CA SER A 35 14.69 11.22 14.91
C SER A 35 13.38 11.67 14.27
N ASN A 36 13.01 12.92 14.50
CA ASN A 36 11.81 13.54 13.96
C ASN A 36 12.19 14.71 13.05
N GLY A 37 11.52 14.83 11.92
CA GLY A 37 11.72 15.95 11.00
C GLY A 37 11.17 15.66 9.61
N THR A 38 10.62 16.68 8.97
CA THR A 38 10.22 16.63 7.55
C THR A 38 11.40 16.40 6.61
N SER A 39 12.64 16.67 7.10
CA SER A 39 13.88 16.34 6.40
C SER A 39 14.07 14.85 6.15
N PHE A 40 13.35 13.98 6.89
CA PHE A 40 13.36 12.52 6.66
C PHE A 40 12.23 12.09 5.72
N SER A 41 11.10 12.80 5.70
CA SER A 41 10.00 12.52 4.75
C SER A 41 10.40 12.82 3.32
N SER A 42 11.11 13.94 3.11
CA SER A 42 11.49 14.42 1.78
C SER A 42 12.34 13.40 0.98
N PRO A 43 13.44 12.82 1.53
CA PRO A 43 14.21 11.83 0.80
C PRO A 43 13.46 10.52 0.52
N ILE A 44 12.50 10.13 1.36
CA ILE A 44 11.65 8.97 1.09
C ILE A 44 10.84 9.22 -0.19
N ILE A 45 10.13 10.35 -0.27
CA ILE A 45 9.39 10.72 -1.48
C ILE A 45 10.32 10.88 -2.69
N ALA A 46 11.49 11.51 -2.51
CA ALA A 46 12.46 11.69 -3.59
C ALA A 46 12.98 10.35 -4.13
N GLY A 47 13.37 9.43 -3.26
CA GLY A 47 13.84 8.10 -3.65
C GLY A 47 12.78 7.28 -4.38
N MET A 48 11.57 7.22 -3.84
CA MET A 48 10.45 6.53 -4.48
C MET A 48 10.06 7.16 -5.83
N THR A 49 10.11 8.50 -5.92
CA THR A 49 9.86 9.23 -7.18
C THR A 49 10.94 8.93 -8.21
N ALA A 50 12.20 8.85 -7.81
CA ALA A 50 13.31 8.50 -8.71
C ALA A 50 13.13 7.09 -9.28
N CYS A 51 12.76 6.10 -8.44
CA CYS A 51 12.46 4.74 -8.90
C CYS A 51 11.27 4.71 -9.88
N LEU A 52 10.19 5.42 -9.56
CA LEU A 52 9.03 5.50 -10.44
C LEU A 52 9.39 6.17 -11.77
N TRP A 53 10.16 7.26 -11.75
CA TRP A 53 10.57 7.95 -12.97
C TRP A 53 11.55 7.13 -13.80
N GLN A 54 12.43 6.38 -13.16
CA GLN A 54 13.31 5.44 -13.86
C GLN A 54 12.51 4.39 -14.63
N ALA A 55 11.43 3.86 -14.05
CA ALA A 55 10.53 2.92 -14.73
C ALA A 55 9.77 3.58 -15.90
N HIS A 56 9.53 4.88 -15.82
CA HIS A 56 8.77 5.68 -16.78
C HIS A 56 9.59 6.86 -17.34
N TYR A 57 10.83 6.63 -17.71
CA TYR A 57 11.79 7.69 -18.11
C TYR A 57 11.34 8.57 -19.28
N GLN A 58 10.37 8.11 -20.09
CA GLN A 58 9.78 8.88 -21.19
C GLN A 58 8.67 9.85 -20.73
N LYS A 59 8.17 9.71 -19.51
CA LYS A 59 7.13 10.60 -18.97
C LYS A 59 7.77 11.90 -18.47
N SER A 60 7.05 12.99 -18.64
CA SER A 60 7.49 14.30 -18.14
C SER A 60 7.40 14.34 -16.60
N ASN A 61 8.16 15.27 -15.99
CA ASN A 61 8.09 15.52 -14.55
C ASN A 61 6.65 15.79 -14.06
N MET A 62 5.86 16.50 -14.84
CA MET A 62 4.47 16.81 -14.47
C MET A 62 3.57 15.57 -14.51
N GLN A 63 3.78 14.65 -15.44
CA GLN A 63 3.06 13.37 -15.47
C GLN A 63 3.38 12.52 -14.23
N ILE A 64 4.66 12.47 -13.85
CA ILE A 64 5.10 11.77 -12.64
C ILE A 64 4.48 12.41 -11.38
N ILE A 65 4.57 13.74 -11.24
CA ILE A 65 3.98 14.46 -10.10
C ILE A 65 2.46 14.24 -10.02
N ASN A 66 1.77 14.30 -11.14
CA ASN A 66 0.32 14.08 -11.19
C ASN A 66 -0.05 12.65 -10.79
N ALA A 67 0.67 11.65 -11.29
CA ALA A 67 0.42 10.26 -10.93
C ALA A 67 0.65 10.02 -9.43
N ILE A 68 1.74 10.54 -8.86
CA ILE A 68 2.01 10.47 -7.42
C ILE A 68 0.90 11.13 -6.61
N THR A 69 0.48 12.33 -7.03
CA THR A 69 -0.58 13.08 -6.33
C THR A 69 -1.93 12.36 -6.42
N GLN A 70 -2.30 11.86 -7.60
CA GLN A 70 -3.55 11.11 -7.81
C GLN A 70 -3.59 9.78 -7.05
N SER A 71 -2.45 9.17 -6.84
CA SER A 71 -2.33 7.91 -6.10
C SER A 71 -2.42 8.08 -4.58
N ALA A 72 -2.40 9.31 -4.08
CA ALA A 72 -2.37 9.57 -2.65
C ALA A 72 -3.76 9.41 -2.01
N HIS A 73 -3.80 8.85 -0.80
CA HIS A 73 -5.04 8.40 -0.15
C HIS A 73 -6.07 9.50 0.18
N LEU A 74 -5.65 10.76 0.23
CA LEU A 74 -6.53 11.93 0.42
C LEU A 74 -6.76 12.70 -0.87
N TYR A 75 -6.51 12.10 -2.04
CA TYR A 75 -6.59 12.82 -3.33
C TYR A 75 -7.94 13.52 -3.53
N GLN A 76 -9.04 12.89 -3.14
CA GLN A 76 -10.39 13.44 -3.28
C GLN A 76 -10.75 14.50 -2.23
N THR A 77 -10.09 14.47 -1.08
CA THR A 77 -10.38 15.34 0.08
C THR A 77 -9.08 15.79 0.75
N PRO A 78 -8.23 16.55 0.04
CA PRO A 78 -6.95 16.98 0.56
C PRO A 78 -7.12 17.97 1.72
N ASP A 79 -6.17 17.98 2.64
CA ASP A 79 -6.13 18.90 3.75
C ASP A 79 -4.81 19.71 3.80
N ASN A 80 -4.73 20.67 4.72
CA ASN A 80 -3.55 21.51 4.88
C ASN A 80 -2.49 20.91 5.83
N GLN A 81 -2.70 19.70 6.36
CA GLN A 81 -1.75 19.01 7.23
C GLN A 81 -0.97 17.96 6.46
N MET A 82 -1.66 17.12 5.70
CA MET A 82 -1.07 16.02 4.92
C MET A 82 -1.10 16.26 3.41
N GLY A 83 -1.70 17.35 2.96
CA GLY A 83 -1.91 17.60 1.55
C GLY A 83 -2.84 16.57 0.92
N TYR A 84 -2.42 15.96 -0.18
CA TYR A 84 -3.11 14.84 -0.80
C TYR A 84 -2.85 13.50 -0.08
N GLY A 85 -2.06 13.52 1.00
CA GLY A 85 -1.77 12.36 1.84
C GLY A 85 -0.55 11.56 1.37
N ILE A 86 -0.49 10.29 1.79
CA ILE A 86 0.63 9.39 1.50
C ILE A 86 0.39 8.74 0.12
N PRO A 87 1.35 8.86 -0.84
CA PRO A 87 1.22 8.27 -2.17
C PRO A 87 1.26 6.74 -2.14
N ASN A 88 0.48 6.13 -3.02
CA ASN A 88 0.60 4.72 -3.38
C ASN A 88 1.39 4.60 -4.70
N TYR A 89 2.66 4.23 -4.61
CA TYR A 89 3.52 4.16 -5.80
C TYR A 89 3.17 3.01 -6.76
N SER A 90 2.51 1.96 -6.30
CA SER A 90 1.98 0.91 -7.18
C SER A 90 0.83 1.46 -8.04
N LEU A 91 -0.08 2.23 -7.43
CA LEU A 91 -1.15 2.92 -8.17
C LEU A 91 -0.59 4.00 -9.09
N ALA A 92 0.41 4.78 -8.64
CA ALA A 92 1.07 5.77 -9.50
C ALA A 92 1.72 5.12 -10.72
N ASN A 93 2.34 3.94 -10.55
CA ASN A 93 2.90 3.16 -11.65
C ASN A 93 1.81 2.71 -12.64
N ALA A 94 0.68 2.20 -12.15
CA ALA A 94 -0.45 1.80 -12.99
C ALA A 94 -1.03 2.99 -13.78
N LEU A 95 -1.17 4.17 -13.15
CA LEU A 95 -1.64 5.39 -13.80
C LEU A 95 -0.70 5.85 -14.93
N LEU A 96 0.61 5.64 -14.80
CA LEU A 96 1.60 6.02 -15.81
C LEU A 96 1.68 5.03 -16.98
N LEU A 97 1.25 3.79 -16.78
CA LEU A 97 1.15 2.79 -17.83
C LEU A 97 -0.03 3.02 -18.78
N ASP A 98 -0.86 4.05 -18.53
CA ASP A 98 -2.14 4.28 -19.21
C ASP A 98 -3.06 3.04 -19.18
N VAL A 99 -2.76 2.11 -18.30
CA VAL A 99 -3.73 1.07 -17.94
C VAL A 99 -4.86 1.85 -17.27
N LYS A 100 -6.04 1.89 -17.90
CA LYS A 100 -7.24 2.31 -17.18
C LYS A 100 -7.17 1.62 -15.83
N ALA A 101 -7.19 2.39 -14.73
CA ALA A 101 -7.40 1.79 -13.44
C ALA A 101 -8.59 0.86 -13.64
N ILE A 102 -8.29 -0.44 -13.61
CA ILE A 102 -9.34 -1.42 -13.79
C ILE A 102 -10.23 -1.14 -12.59
N ASP A 103 -11.51 -0.83 -12.83
CA ASP A 103 -12.53 -0.82 -11.78
C ASP A 103 -12.67 -2.23 -11.15
N GLU A 104 -11.82 -3.15 -11.54
CA GLU A 104 -11.65 -4.44 -10.93
C GLU A 104 -10.82 -4.29 -9.67
N VAL A 105 -11.47 -4.54 -8.57
CA VAL A 105 -10.81 -4.71 -7.29
C VAL A 105 -9.88 -5.92 -7.44
N THR A 106 -8.56 -5.67 -7.53
CA THR A 106 -7.57 -6.74 -7.62
C THR A 106 -7.11 -7.12 -6.23
N LEU A 107 -6.93 -8.39 -6.03
CA LEU A 107 -6.38 -8.97 -4.81
C LEU A 107 -5.25 -9.91 -5.20
N ASP A 108 -4.05 -9.62 -4.73
CA ASP A 108 -2.89 -10.48 -4.91
C ASP A 108 -2.54 -11.17 -3.60
N ILE A 109 -2.22 -12.46 -3.67
CA ILE A 109 -1.77 -13.24 -2.51
C ILE A 109 -0.36 -13.74 -2.75
N TYR A 110 0.53 -13.50 -1.80
CA TYR A 110 1.88 -14.03 -1.84
C TYR A 110 2.43 -14.37 -0.44
N PRO A 111 3.37 -15.31 -0.32
CA PRO A 111 3.76 -16.22 -1.40
C PRO A 111 2.61 -17.18 -1.74
N ASN A 112 2.55 -17.62 -2.99
CA ASN A 112 1.67 -18.69 -3.41
C ASN A 112 2.46 -19.60 -4.37
N PRO A 113 2.90 -20.80 -3.94
CA PRO A 113 2.52 -21.51 -2.71
C PRO A 113 2.99 -20.88 -1.40
N VAL A 114 2.24 -21.11 -0.32
CA VAL A 114 2.57 -20.71 1.04
C VAL A 114 2.82 -21.94 1.92
N SER A 115 3.76 -21.81 2.86
CA SER A 115 4.02 -22.89 3.81
C SER A 115 2.88 -23.03 4.83
N SER A 116 2.52 -24.26 5.14
CA SER A 116 1.70 -24.57 6.32
C SER A 116 2.37 -24.01 7.58
N ASN A 117 1.59 -23.42 8.46
CA ASN A 117 2.07 -22.70 9.64
C ASN A 117 2.98 -21.49 9.30
N GLY A 118 2.76 -20.89 8.12
CA GLY A 118 3.50 -19.71 7.61
C GLY A 118 2.61 -18.47 7.51
N TRP A 119 3.09 -17.50 6.77
CA TRP A 119 2.39 -16.23 6.53
C TRP A 119 2.03 -16.06 5.07
N ALA A 120 0.80 -15.69 4.80
CA ALA A 120 0.35 -15.18 3.51
C ALA A 120 0.08 -13.67 3.63
N TYR A 121 0.32 -12.95 2.56
CA TYR A 121 0.11 -11.52 2.50
C TYR A 121 -0.89 -11.23 1.38
N LEU A 122 -1.96 -10.51 1.74
CA LEU A 122 -2.89 -9.97 0.77
C LEU A 122 -2.48 -8.56 0.41
N TYR A 123 -2.38 -8.31 -0.87
CA TYR A 123 -2.20 -6.97 -1.40
C TYR A 123 -3.43 -6.54 -2.19
N THR A 124 -3.92 -5.34 -1.92
CA THR A 124 -4.96 -4.69 -2.72
C THR A 124 -4.60 -3.24 -3.01
N ALA A 125 -4.88 -2.79 -4.21
CA ALA A 125 -4.70 -1.40 -4.59
C ALA A 125 -5.77 -0.47 -3.99
N ASN A 126 -6.85 -1.02 -3.45
CA ASN A 126 -7.96 -0.24 -2.92
C ASN A 126 -7.90 -0.14 -1.38
N TYR A 127 -7.94 1.08 -0.89
CA TYR A 127 -8.01 1.40 0.55
C TYR A 127 -9.47 1.35 1.01
N THR A 128 -9.90 0.20 1.47
CA THR A 128 -11.25 0.01 2.03
C THR A 128 -11.22 -1.13 3.05
N ASP A 129 -12.23 -1.20 3.88
CA ASP A 129 -12.40 -2.30 4.82
C ASP A 129 -12.43 -3.64 4.08
N ILE A 130 -11.56 -4.54 4.51
CA ILE A 130 -11.46 -5.88 3.95
C ILE A 130 -11.86 -6.88 5.02
N SER A 131 -12.81 -7.72 4.69
CA SER A 131 -13.05 -8.95 5.44
C SER A 131 -12.66 -10.14 4.58
N TYR A 132 -11.99 -11.10 5.18
CA TYR A 132 -11.53 -12.28 4.46
C TYR A 132 -11.83 -13.56 5.24
N ARG A 133 -11.93 -14.67 4.50
CA ARG A 133 -12.02 -16.02 5.06
C ARG A 133 -11.25 -17.01 4.19
N LEU A 134 -10.58 -17.94 4.83
CA LEU A 134 -9.93 -19.07 4.18
C LEU A 134 -10.84 -20.28 4.28
N VAL A 135 -11.11 -20.92 3.16
CA VAL A 135 -11.96 -22.12 3.09
C VAL A 135 -11.23 -23.28 2.42
N ASP A 136 -11.56 -24.51 2.79
CA ASP A 136 -11.08 -25.70 2.09
C ASP A 136 -11.90 -25.98 0.82
N VAL A 137 -11.50 -26.99 0.05
CA VAL A 137 -12.19 -27.40 -1.19
C VAL A 137 -13.63 -27.85 -0.98
N GLY A 138 -14.03 -28.18 0.25
CA GLY A 138 -15.40 -28.51 0.64
C GLY A 138 -16.21 -27.29 1.07
N GLY A 139 -15.63 -26.07 1.04
CA GLY A 139 -16.28 -24.85 1.50
C GLY A 139 -16.30 -24.66 3.02
N ARG A 140 -15.60 -25.51 3.77
CA ARG A 140 -15.51 -25.38 5.22
C ARG A 140 -14.57 -24.23 5.57
N GLU A 141 -15.04 -23.30 6.39
CA GLU A 141 -14.24 -22.18 6.88
C GLU A 141 -13.14 -22.67 7.84
N ILE A 142 -11.93 -22.21 7.58
CA ILE A 142 -10.72 -22.51 8.39
C ILE A 142 -10.40 -21.34 9.31
N LEU A 143 -10.40 -20.14 8.76
CA LEU A 143 -10.16 -18.89 9.49
C LEU A 143 -10.90 -17.75 8.82
N GLN A 144 -11.14 -16.69 9.56
CA GLN A 144 -11.66 -15.43 9.06
C GLN A 144 -10.97 -14.27 9.77
N GLY A 145 -10.98 -13.12 9.13
CA GLY A 145 -10.44 -11.89 9.68
C GLY A 145 -11.00 -10.64 9.02
N LYS A 146 -10.71 -9.52 9.66
CA LYS A 146 -11.00 -8.19 9.13
C LYS A 146 -9.76 -7.34 9.29
N SER A 147 -9.52 -6.48 8.33
CA SER A 147 -8.52 -5.42 8.46
C SER A 147 -9.24 -4.09 8.44
N ASP A 148 -9.07 -3.34 9.51
CA ASP A 148 -9.46 -1.94 9.55
C ASP A 148 -8.40 -1.17 8.76
N TRP A 149 -8.81 -0.68 7.64
CA TRP A 149 -8.26 0.41 6.88
C TRP A 149 -6.92 1.02 7.36
N SER A 150 -5.79 0.65 6.82
CA SER A 150 -4.57 1.49 6.84
C SER A 150 -3.43 1.03 5.94
N TYR A 151 -3.39 -0.19 5.46
CA TYR A 151 -2.27 -0.67 4.65
C TYR A 151 -2.77 -1.51 3.48
N ALA A 152 -2.18 -1.26 2.32
CA ALA A 152 -2.39 -2.08 1.11
C ALA A 152 -1.94 -3.55 1.29
N LEU A 153 -1.42 -3.92 2.47
CA LEU A 153 -0.88 -5.23 2.77
C LEU A 153 -1.46 -5.76 4.08
N ILE A 154 -2.16 -6.89 4.01
CA ILE A 154 -2.71 -7.60 5.16
C ILE A 154 -1.92 -8.89 5.35
N SER A 155 -1.38 -9.12 6.54
CA SER A 155 -0.71 -10.37 6.89
C SER A 155 -1.72 -11.34 7.50
N ILE A 156 -1.74 -12.57 6.97
CA ILE A 156 -2.58 -13.67 7.45
C ILE A 156 -1.68 -14.79 7.93
N GLU A 157 -1.81 -15.15 9.19
CA GLU A 157 -1.16 -16.33 9.73
C GLU A 157 -1.94 -17.57 9.28
N ILE A 158 -1.27 -18.44 8.55
CA ILE A 158 -1.86 -19.70 8.07
C ILE A 158 -1.64 -20.76 9.15
N PRO A 159 -2.69 -21.36 9.69
CA PRO A 159 -2.53 -22.39 10.70
C PRO A 159 -1.88 -23.67 10.13
N ALA A 160 -1.52 -24.59 11.00
CA ALA A 160 -1.03 -25.91 10.60
C ALA A 160 -2.14 -26.69 9.87
N LEU A 161 -2.02 -26.80 8.55
CA LEU A 161 -3.00 -27.43 7.66
C LEU A 161 -2.28 -28.43 6.73
N PRO A 162 -2.98 -29.47 6.27
CA PRO A 162 -2.45 -30.38 5.24
C PRO A 162 -2.10 -29.61 3.95
N SER A 163 -1.05 -30.07 3.26
CA SER A 163 -0.75 -29.56 1.92
C SER A 163 -1.94 -29.78 0.98
N GLY A 164 -2.26 -28.78 0.18
CA GLY A 164 -3.43 -28.84 -0.68
C GLY A 164 -3.86 -27.49 -1.23
N ILE A 165 -5.03 -27.50 -1.82
CA ILE A 165 -5.66 -26.30 -2.39
C ILE A 165 -6.68 -25.77 -1.39
N TYR A 166 -6.60 -24.47 -1.14
CA TYR A 166 -7.54 -23.71 -0.34
C TYR A 166 -7.99 -22.49 -1.16
N PHE A 167 -9.06 -21.84 -0.72
CA PHE A 167 -9.56 -20.63 -1.34
C PHE A 167 -9.62 -19.51 -0.31
N LEU A 168 -9.04 -18.39 -0.64
CA LEU A 168 -9.20 -17.17 0.12
C LEU A 168 -10.29 -16.33 -0.52
N GLU A 169 -11.37 -16.11 0.20
CA GLU A 169 -12.44 -15.21 -0.19
C GLU A 169 -12.23 -13.89 0.55
N ALA A 170 -12.12 -12.79 -0.19
CA ALA A 170 -12.01 -11.45 0.36
C ALA A 170 -13.16 -10.59 -0.12
N LYS A 171 -13.83 -9.95 0.82
CA LYS A 171 -14.84 -8.94 0.53
C LYS A 171 -14.21 -7.57 0.71
N ILE A 172 -14.21 -6.78 -0.37
CA ILE A 172 -13.61 -5.46 -0.48
C ILE A 172 -14.71 -4.50 -0.95
N GLY A 173 -15.27 -3.71 -0.04
CA GLY A 173 -16.48 -2.96 -0.32
C GLY A 173 -17.65 -3.90 -0.66
N ASP A 174 -18.24 -3.73 -1.84
CA ASP A 174 -19.33 -4.58 -2.35
C ASP A 174 -18.84 -5.77 -3.19
N ASN A 175 -17.53 -5.84 -3.49
CA ASN A 175 -16.96 -6.89 -4.32
C ASN A 175 -16.50 -8.08 -3.45
N VAL A 176 -16.69 -9.29 -3.98
CA VAL A 176 -16.15 -10.52 -3.40
C VAL A 176 -15.18 -11.12 -4.41
N ILE A 177 -13.94 -11.29 -4.00
CA ILE A 177 -12.87 -11.90 -4.81
C ILE A 177 -12.50 -13.22 -4.16
N VAL A 178 -12.28 -14.22 -4.99
CA VAL A 178 -11.87 -15.56 -4.56
C VAL A 178 -10.55 -15.90 -5.22
N GLU A 179 -9.52 -16.09 -4.42
CA GLU A 179 -8.19 -16.46 -4.87
C GLU A 179 -7.81 -17.87 -4.39
N ARG A 180 -7.16 -18.62 -5.29
CA ARG A 180 -6.66 -19.96 -4.97
C ARG A 180 -5.33 -19.85 -4.23
N LEU A 181 -5.24 -20.48 -3.07
CA LEU A 181 -4.03 -20.60 -2.25
C LEU A 181 -3.54 -22.05 -2.25
N ASN A 182 -2.30 -22.27 -2.65
CA ASN A 182 -1.67 -23.61 -2.59
C ASN A 182 -0.83 -23.69 -1.31
N LEU A 183 -1.16 -24.61 -0.42
CA LEU A 183 -0.37 -24.91 0.78
C LEU A 183 0.62 -26.03 0.51
N VAL A 184 1.83 -25.83 1.03
CA VAL A 184 2.92 -26.81 1.01
C VAL A 184 3.47 -26.99 2.43
N ASN A 185 3.97 -28.17 2.73
CA ASN A 185 4.64 -28.48 4.02
C ASN A 185 6.12 -28.14 3.91
#